data_f513cc55041b24ebe9c4955dbf493081
#
_entry.id   f513cc55041b24ebe9c4955dbf493081
#
_cell.length_a   1.000
_cell.length_b   1.000
_cell.length_c   1.000
_cell.angle_alpha   90.00
_cell.angle_beta   90.00
_cell.angle_gamma   90.00
#
_symmetry.space_group_name_H-M   'P 1'
#
loop_
_entity.id
_entity.type
_entity.pdbx_description
1 polymer ?
#
loop_
_entity_poly.entity_id
_entity_poly.type
_entity_poly.pdbx_seq_one_letter_code
_entity_poly.pdbx_strand_id
1 'polypeptide(L)'
;TMLAGWLLGRLFKTPQRTSTLISFGTAICGGSAIAAMAPVIKAEGEETGVALATIFTLNSIALILFPPWGHLLGMGQQQFGVWSALAMDDSSSVVGAAAAYGGLALAIGTTVKLTRALWIMPSALLAAWFTKSEGKAKFPLFIIGFIAAAAIKTALPQFEQLWHPLNSIAKQSLVVTLFLIGSGLTRELLAKTGIKPLAQGVTLWIIVSVASATAILLGWIS
;
A
#
# COMPACT_ATOMS: atom_id res chain seq x y z
N THR A 1 7.05 -5.85 9.94
CA THR A 1 6.77 -6.32 8.56
C THR A 1 8.04 -6.78 7.86
N MET A 2 9.13 -5.96 7.79
CA MET A 2 10.36 -6.30 7.05
C MET A 2 11.04 -7.58 7.56
N LEU A 3 11.25 -7.71 8.88
CA LEU A 3 11.84 -8.93 9.48
C LEU A 3 10.98 -10.18 9.20
N ALA A 4 9.67 -10.06 9.38
CA ALA A 4 8.76 -11.18 9.09
C ALA A 4 8.80 -11.55 7.60
N GLY A 5 8.81 -10.56 6.70
CA GLY A 5 8.93 -10.81 5.27
C GLY A 5 10.23 -11.50 4.88
N TRP A 6 11.36 -11.11 5.48
CA TRP A 6 12.64 -11.77 5.26
C TRP A 6 12.65 -13.22 5.75
N LEU A 7 12.09 -13.49 6.93
CA LEU A 7 11.96 -14.85 7.45
C LEU A 7 11.07 -15.72 6.57
N LEU A 8 9.91 -15.20 6.17
CA LEU A 8 8.99 -15.90 5.29
C LEU A 8 9.59 -16.15 3.90
N GLY A 9 10.34 -15.18 3.36
CA GLY A 9 11.05 -15.35 2.11
C GLY A 9 12.03 -16.52 2.13
N ARG A 10 12.76 -16.68 3.24
CA ARG A 10 13.62 -17.86 3.46
C ARG A 10 12.82 -19.15 3.61
N LEU A 11 11.73 -19.13 4.37
CA LEU A 11 10.87 -20.29 4.60
C LEU A 11 10.25 -20.80 3.29
N PHE A 12 9.70 -19.92 2.47
CA PHE A 12 9.07 -20.27 1.19
C PHE A 12 10.08 -20.40 0.05
N LYS A 13 11.37 -20.14 0.31
CA LYS A 13 12.44 -20.17 -0.71
C LYS A 13 12.10 -19.26 -1.91
N THR A 14 11.56 -18.08 -1.62
CA THR A 14 11.32 -17.04 -2.62
C THR A 14 12.65 -16.40 -3.03
N PRO A 15 12.88 -16.07 -4.33
CA PRO A 15 14.08 -15.35 -4.74
C PRO A 15 14.29 -14.09 -3.90
N GLN A 16 15.52 -13.83 -3.47
CA GLN A 16 15.81 -12.81 -2.47
C GLN A 16 15.31 -11.42 -2.87
N ARG A 17 15.50 -11.02 -4.13
CA ARG A 17 15.05 -9.71 -4.62
C ARG A 17 13.52 -9.62 -4.63
N THR A 18 12.83 -10.62 -5.15
CA THR A 18 11.35 -10.69 -5.14
C THR A 18 10.82 -10.65 -3.69
N SER A 19 11.41 -11.43 -2.78
CA SER A 19 11.05 -11.44 -1.36
C SER A 19 11.24 -10.07 -0.71
N THR A 20 12.34 -9.38 -1.01
CA THR A 20 12.61 -8.03 -0.51
C THR A 20 11.58 -7.03 -1.05
N LEU A 21 11.23 -7.11 -2.34
CA LEU A 21 10.21 -6.23 -2.95
C LEU A 21 8.82 -6.45 -2.34
N ILE A 22 8.40 -7.70 -2.16
CA ILE A 22 7.12 -8.02 -1.49
C ILE A 22 7.12 -7.48 -0.05
N SER A 23 8.18 -7.72 0.70
CA SER A 23 8.30 -7.28 2.09
C SER A 23 8.27 -5.74 2.20
N PHE A 24 8.94 -5.05 1.28
CA PHE A 24 9.00 -3.60 1.23
C PHE A 24 7.67 -2.99 0.78
N GLY A 25 7.03 -3.60 -0.23
CA GLY A 25 5.69 -3.24 -0.67
C GLY A 25 4.67 -3.33 0.46
N THR A 26 4.60 -4.47 1.15
CA THR A 26 3.71 -4.67 2.31
C THR A 26 4.04 -3.73 3.48
N ALA A 27 5.31 -3.40 3.68
CA ALA A 27 5.71 -2.53 4.79
C ALA A 27 5.31 -1.06 4.60
N ILE A 28 5.18 -0.57 3.36
CA ILE A 28 5.01 0.87 3.13
C ILE A 28 3.72 1.15 2.33
N CYS A 29 3.77 1.09 0.99
CA CYS A 29 2.63 1.50 0.16
C CYS A 29 2.50 0.71 -1.15
N GLY A 30 2.81 -0.56 -1.13
CA GLY A 30 2.61 -1.46 -2.25
C GLY A 30 3.46 -1.11 -3.47
N GLY A 31 2.81 -0.88 -4.59
CA GLY A 31 3.45 -0.68 -5.88
C GLY A 31 4.46 0.45 -5.94
N SER A 32 4.17 1.60 -5.31
CA SER A 32 5.08 2.75 -5.29
C SER A 32 6.38 2.43 -4.55
N ALA A 33 6.28 1.69 -3.45
CA ALA A 33 7.44 1.24 -2.68
C ALA A 33 8.29 0.25 -3.50
N ILE A 34 7.64 -0.72 -4.17
CA ILE A 34 8.31 -1.67 -5.06
C ILE A 34 9.04 -0.92 -6.19
N ALA A 35 8.36 0.02 -6.86
CA ALA A 35 8.94 0.79 -7.96
C ALA A 35 10.16 1.62 -7.53
N ALA A 36 10.17 2.14 -6.29
CA ALA A 36 11.30 2.87 -5.74
C ALA A 36 12.45 1.95 -5.33
N MET A 37 12.15 0.77 -4.78
CA MET A 37 13.16 -0.18 -4.29
C MET A 37 13.79 -1.02 -5.40
N ALA A 38 13.04 -1.37 -6.46
CA ALA A 38 13.51 -2.25 -7.53
C ALA A 38 14.86 -1.80 -8.14
N PRO A 39 15.05 -0.54 -8.56
CA PRO A 39 16.34 -0.09 -9.08
C PRO A 39 17.44 -0.07 -8.01
N VAL A 40 17.11 0.13 -6.75
CA VAL A 40 18.09 0.17 -5.65
C VAL A 40 18.72 -1.20 -5.43
N ILE A 41 17.90 -2.26 -5.45
CA ILE A 41 18.39 -3.65 -5.29
C ILE A 41 18.74 -4.32 -6.63
N LYS A 42 18.70 -3.57 -7.73
CA LYS A 42 18.95 -4.06 -9.10
C LYS A 42 18.05 -5.26 -9.44
N ALA A 43 16.77 -5.18 -9.06
CA ALA A 43 15.79 -6.22 -9.38
C ALA A 43 15.49 -6.21 -10.88
N GLU A 44 15.32 -7.39 -11.43
CA GLU A 44 14.93 -7.57 -12.82
C GLU A 44 13.46 -7.27 -13.06
N GLY A 45 13.08 -7.00 -14.31
CA GLY A 45 11.69 -6.70 -14.66
C GLY A 45 10.72 -7.81 -14.27
N GLU A 46 11.14 -9.07 -14.40
CA GLU A 46 10.34 -10.23 -13.99
C GLU A 46 10.15 -10.29 -12.48
N GLU A 47 11.22 -10.12 -11.70
CA GLU A 47 11.17 -10.09 -10.22
C GLU A 47 10.25 -8.98 -9.70
N THR A 48 10.33 -7.79 -10.34
CA THR A 48 9.48 -6.64 -10.04
C THR A 48 8.03 -6.91 -10.42
N GLY A 49 7.79 -7.50 -11.59
CA GLY A 49 6.45 -7.87 -12.07
C GLY A 49 5.77 -8.88 -11.15
N VAL A 50 6.48 -9.92 -10.70
CA VAL A 50 5.98 -10.91 -9.74
C VAL A 50 5.62 -10.28 -8.41
N ALA A 51 6.46 -9.38 -7.87
CA ALA A 51 6.19 -8.68 -6.63
C ALA A 51 4.95 -7.77 -6.75
N LEU A 52 4.84 -7.01 -7.83
CA LEU A 52 3.67 -6.15 -8.10
C LEU A 52 2.39 -6.97 -8.24
N ALA A 53 2.43 -8.09 -9.01
CA ALA A 53 1.29 -8.97 -9.19
C ALA A 53 0.81 -9.56 -7.85
N THR A 54 1.75 -10.00 -7.00
CA THR A 54 1.42 -10.49 -5.65
C THR A 54 0.68 -9.44 -4.84
N ILE A 55 1.24 -8.23 -4.73
CA ILE A 55 0.67 -7.14 -3.94
C ILE A 55 -0.69 -6.70 -4.49
N PHE A 56 -0.82 -6.50 -5.80
CA PHE A 56 -2.09 -6.05 -6.39
C PHE A 56 -3.20 -7.11 -6.28
N THR A 57 -2.86 -8.40 -6.40
CA THR A 57 -3.82 -9.47 -6.18
C THR A 57 -4.37 -9.44 -4.75
N LEU A 58 -3.49 -9.33 -3.76
CA LEU A 58 -3.91 -9.26 -2.35
C LEU A 58 -4.75 -8.01 -2.07
N ASN A 59 -4.39 -6.87 -2.64
CA ASN A 59 -5.14 -5.63 -2.47
C ASN A 59 -6.52 -5.67 -3.13
N SER A 60 -6.67 -6.34 -4.28
CA SER A 60 -7.97 -6.51 -4.93
C SER A 60 -8.91 -7.37 -4.07
N ILE A 61 -8.37 -8.41 -3.43
CA ILE A 61 -9.12 -9.23 -2.46
C ILE A 61 -9.45 -8.40 -1.21
N ALA A 62 -8.47 -7.67 -0.68
CA ALA A 62 -8.64 -6.82 0.50
C ALA A 62 -9.71 -5.75 0.29
N LEU A 63 -9.74 -5.11 -0.89
CA LEU A 63 -10.72 -4.08 -1.23
C LEU A 63 -12.17 -4.55 -1.02
N ILE A 64 -12.44 -5.83 -1.33
CA ILE A 64 -13.77 -6.43 -1.21
C ILE A 64 -14.02 -6.96 0.20
N LEU A 65 -13.02 -7.59 0.83
CA LEU A 65 -13.19 -8.30 2.09
C LEU A 65 -13.10 -7.41 3.33
N PHE A 66 -12.30 -6.33 3.29
CA PHE A 66 -12.05 -5.51 4.48
C PHE A 66 -13.28 -4.76 4.99
N PRO A 67 -14.08 -4.08 4.15
CA PRO A 67 -15.25 -3.38 4.65
C PRO A 67 -16.24 -4.29 5.41
N PRO A 68 -16.68 -5.45 4.88
CA PRO A 68 -17.54 -6.35 5.64
C PRO A 68 -16.86 -6.92 6.90
N TRP A 69 -15.56 -7.21 6.86
CA TRP A 69 -14.84 -7.67 8.05
C TRP A 69 -14.72 -6.58 9.12
N GLY A 70 -14.51 -5.33 8.73
CA GLY A 70 -14.51 -4.21 9.67
C GLY A 70 -15.83 -4.08 10.42
N HIS A 71 -16.96 -4.22 9.70
CA HIS A 71 -18.29 -4.25 10.32
C HIS A 71 -18.50 -5.47 11.24
N LEU A 72 -18.03 -6.64 10.83
CA LEU A 72 -18.14 -7.88 11.62
C LEU A 72 -17.33 -7.80 12.91
N LEU A 73 -16.18 -7.12 12.88
CA LEU A 73 -15.32 -6.86 14.04
C LEU A 73 -15.81 -5.68 14.90
N GLY A 74 -16.92 -5.03 14.53
CA GLY A 74 -17.46 -3.90 15.26
C GLY A 74 -16.58 -2.64 15.23
N MET A 75 -15.73 -2.49 14.23
CA MET A 75 -14.81 -1.35 14.14
C MET A 75 -15.58 -0.06 13.81
N GLY A 76 -15.31 1.01 14.58
CA GLY A 76 -15.75 2.36 14.23
C GLY A 76 -14.97 2.87 12.99
N GLN A 77 -15.46 3.95 12.37
CA GLN A 77 -14.81 4.51 11.16
C GLN A 77 -13.35 4.90 11.38
N GLN A 78 -13.00 5.41 12.56
CA GLN A 78 -11.62 5.75 12.92
C GLN A 78 -10.74 4.49 12.93
N GLN A 79 -11.17 3.47 13.65
CA GLN A 79 -10.45 2.20 13.76
C GLN A 79 -10.28 1.53 12.40
N PHE A 80 -11.36 1.49 11.59
CA PHE A 80 -11.30 0.94 10.24
C PHE A 80 -10.36 1.74 9.33
N GLY A 81 -10.37 3.07 9.40
CA GLY A 81 -9.45 3.92 8.65
C GLY A 81 -7.99 3.59 8.95
N VAL A 82 -7.62 3.48 10.23
CA VAL A 82 -6.27 3.09 10.64
C VAL A 82 -5.96 1.65 10.22
N TRP A 83 -6.88 0.70 10.45
CA TRP A 83 -6.69 -0.69 10.10
C TRP A 83 -6.47 -0.90 8.60
N SER A 84 -7.34 -0.33 7.77
CA SER A 84 -7.19 -0.42 6.31
C SER A 84 -5.86 0.17 5.83
N ALA A 85 -5.42 1.30 6.39
CA ALA A 85 -4.13 1.90 6.05
C ALA A 85 -2.93 1.04 6.46
N LEU A 86 -3.03 0.28 7.55
CA LEU A 86 -1.95 -0.60 8.03
C LEU A 86 -1.93 -1.96 7.32
N ALA A 87 -3.09 -2.54 7.06
CA ALA A 87 -3.24 -3.91 6.60
C ALA A 87 -3.35 -4.06 5.07
N MET A 88 -3.85 -3.05 4.37
CA MET A 88 -3.84 -3.03 2.91
C MET A 88 -2.53 -2.40 2.42
N ASP A 89 -1.95 -2.94 1.38
CA ASP A 89 -0.63 -2.50 0.92
C ASP A 89 -0.70 -1.27 0.02
N ASP A 90 -1.67 -1.20 -0.90
CA ASP A 90 -1.79 -0.13 -1.89
C ASP A 90 -2.68 1.04 -1.43
N SER A 91 -2.25 2.27 -1.76
CA SER A 91 -2.96 3.49 -1.35
C SER A 91 -4.33 3.62 -2.01
N SER A 92 -4.47 3.25 -3.29
CA SER A 92 -5.74 3.36 -4.00
C SER A 92 -6.79 2.43 -3.41
N SER A 93 -6.39 1.21 -3.07
CA SER A 93 -7.26 0.21 -2.45
C SER A 93 -7.70 0.64 -1.05
N VAL A 94 -6.80 1.27 -0.26
CA VAL A 94 -7.15 1.86 1.05
C VAL A 94 -8.22 2.94 0.87
N VAL A 95 -8.02 3.85 -0.07
CA VAL A 95 -9.01 4.92 -0.34
C VAL A 95 -10.34 4.34 -0.78
N GLY A 96 -10.34 3.31 -1.64
CA GLY A 96 -11.57 2.63 -2.08
C GLY A 96 -12.32 1.96 -0.93
N ALA A 97 -11.64 1.14 -0.13
CA ALA A 97 -12.23 0.44 1.02
C ALA A 97 -12.72 1.42 2.10
N ALA A 98 -11.92 2.42 2.43
CA ALA A 98 -12.26 3.42 3.42
C ALA A 98 -13.42 4.33 2.97
N ALA A 99 -13.51 4.67 1.68
CA ALA A 99 -14.64 5.41 1.13
C ALA A 99 -15.95 4.62 1.22
N ALA A 100 -15.90 3.31 0.99
CA ALA A 100 -17.06 2.42 1.16
C ALA A 100 -17.50 2.29 2.62
N TYR A 101 -16.56 2.42 3.56
CA TYR A 101 -16.82 2.30 5.00
C TYR A 101 -17.39 3.59 5.61
N GLY A 102 -16.92 4.76 5.18
CA GLY A 102 -17.43 6.06 5.62
C GLY A 102 -16.46 7.22 5.42
N GLY A 103 -16.99 8.44 5.52
CA GLY A 103 -16.21 9.65 5.24
C GLY A 103 -15.04 9.89 6.21
N LEU A 104 -15.21 9.58 7.49
CA LEU A 104 -14.15 9.67 8.50
C LEU A 104 -13.08 8.59 8.28
N ALA A 105 -13.51 7.37 7.94
CA ALA A 105 -12.58 6.30 7.60
C ALA A 105 -11.71 6.66 6.38
N LEU A 106 -12.32 7.27 5.36
CA LEU A 106 -11.60 7.77 4.18
C LEU A 106 -10.54 8.81 4.56
N ALA A 107 -10.89 9.80 5.35
CA ALA A 107 -9.96 10.86 5.76
C ALA A 107 -8.76 10.29 6.53
N ILE A 108 -9.04 9.45 7.54
CA ILE A 108 -8.02 8.85 8.40
C ILE A 108 -7.16 7.85 7.61
N GLY A 109 -7.79 6.91 6.89
CA GLY A 109 -7.10 5.89 6.12
C GLY A 109 -6.15 6.50 5.09
N THR A 110 -6.61 7.52 4.37
CA THR A 110 -5.79 8.23 3.39
C THR A 110 -4.61 8.93 4.04
N THR A 111 -4.84 9.67 5.14
CA THR A 111 -3.78 10.40 5.85
C THR A 111 -2.71 9.45 6.40
N VAL A 112 -3.11 8.40 7.10
CA VAL A 112 -2.19 7.40 7.66
C VAL A 112 -1.40 6.71 6.55
N LYS A 113 -2.06 6.35 5.45
CA LYS A 113 -1.37 5.69 4.31
C LYS A 113 -0.36 6.60 3.63
N LEU A 114 -0.70 7.87 3.44
CA LEU A 114 0.21 8.83 2.82
C LEU A 114 1.39 9.18 3.74
N THR A 115 1.17 9.24 5.05
CA THR A 115 2.26 9.38 6.03
C THR A 115 3.22 8.19 5.96
N ARG A 116 2.72 6.96 5.81
CA ARG A 116 3.58 5.78 5.57
C ARG A 116 4.36 5.90 4.27
N ALA A 117 3.77 6.45 3.22
CA ALA A 117 4.45 6.62 1.94
C ALA A 117 5.67 7.54 2.02
N LEU A 118 5.74 8.46 2.99
CA LEU A 118 6.93 9.29 3.23
C LEU A 118 8.16 8.44 3.59
N TRP A 119 7.95 7.26 4.18
CA TRP A 119 9.04 6.34 4.55
C TRP A 119 9.68 5.63 3.34
N ILE A 120 9.11 5.75 2.12
CA ILE A 120 9.76 5.21 0.91
C ILE A 120 11.16 5.78 0.76
N MET A 121 11.30 7.10 0.89
CA MET A 121 12.54 7.81 0.63
C MET A 121 13.64 7.43 1.63
N PRO A 122 13.45 7.57 2.96
CA PRO A 122 14.46 7.18 3.94
C PRO A 122 14.86 5.71 3.80
N SER A 123 13.88 4.83 3.59
CA SER A 123 14.14 3.39 3.49
C SER A 123 14.88 3.00 2.21
N ALA A 124 14.54 3.63 1.08
CA ALA A 124 15.24 3.41 -0.18
C ALA A 124 16.69 3.94 -0.14
N LEU A 125 16.91 5.11 0.50
CA LEU A 125 18.25 5.66 0.70
C LEU A 125 19.10 4.77 1.62
N LEU A 126 18.53 4.30 2.72
CA LEU A 126 19.21 3.34 3.60
C LEU A 126 19.58 2.06 2.85
N ALA A 127 18.65 1.50 2.08
CA ALA A 127 18.93 0.33 1.26
C ALA A 127 20.03 0.59 0.23
N ALA A 128 20.02 1.73 -0.45
CA ALA A 128 21.04 2.12 -1.42
C ALA A 128 22.43 2.22 -0.75
N TRP A 129 22.49 2.77 0.46
CA TRP A 129 23.74 2.87 1.22
C TRP A 129 24.31 1.50 1.58
N PHE A 130 23.46 0.57 2.05
CA PHE A 130 23.89 -0.79 2.40
C PHE A 130 24.26 -1.64 1.17
N THR A 131 23.58 -1.44 0.04
CA THR A 131 23.84 -2.22 -1.19
C THR A 131 24.97 -1.66 -2.04
N LYS A 132 25.57 -0.52 -1.64
CA LYS A 132 26.54 0.24 -2.45
C LYS A 132 26.05 0.39 -3.90
N SER A 133 24.76 0.59 -4.07
CA SER A 133 24.13 0.66 -5.38
C SER A 133 24.28 2.06 -5.95
N GLU A 134 24.81 2.17 -7.18
CA GLU A 134 24.77 3.41 -7.96
C GLU A 134 23.36 3.71 -8.52
N GLY A 135 22.39 2.83 -8.24
CA GLY A 135 20.99 2.98 -8.65
C GLY A 135 20.36 4.19 -7.98
N LYS A 136 20.02 5.21 -8.77
CA LYS A 136 19.31 6.38 -8.28
C LYS A 136 17.89 5.99 -7.86
N ALA A 137 17.59 6.06 -6.57
CA ALA A 137 16.22 5.96 -6.10
C ALA A 137 15.37 7.04 -6.79
N LYS A 138 14.38 6.64 -7.57
CA LYS A 138 13.47 7.60 -8.20
C LYS A 138 12.58 8.21 -7.13
N PHE A 139 12.65 9.52 -6.98
CA PHE A 139 11.79 10.25 -6.05
C PHE A 139 10.34 10.14 -6.52
N PRO A 140 9.40 9.65 -5.68
CA PRO A 140 8.01 9.57 -6.05
C PRO A 140 7.38 10.97 -6.04
N LEU A 141 7.30 11.59 -7.21
CA LEU A 141 6.81 12.98 -7.40
C LEU A 141 5.40 13.20 -6.84
N PHE A 142 4.58 12.14 -6.74
CA PHE A 142 3.23 12.23 -6.16
C PHE A 142 3.26 12.68 -4.68
N ILE A 143 4.34 12.38 -3.93
CA ILE A 143 4.49 12.83 -2.54
C ILE A 143 4.62 14.35 -2.48
N ILE A 144 5.44 14.93 -3.37
CA ILE A 144 5.56 16.40 -3.46
C ILE A 144 4.20 17.01 -3.82
N GLY A 145 3.52 16.45 -4.82
CA GLY A 145 2.18 16.88 -5.22
C GLY A 145 1.18 16.81 -4.07
N PHE A 146 1.22 15.74 -3.27
CA PHE A 146 0.36 15.62 -2.10
C PHE A 146 0.66 16.67 -1.03
N ILE A 147 1.94 16.85 -0.67
CA ILE A 147 2.33 17.86 0.33
C ILE A 147 1.96 19.26 -0.16
N ALA A 148 2.22 19.57 -1.42
CA ALA A 148 1.86 20.85 -2.02
C ALA A 148 0.33 21.08 -1.99
N ALA A 149 -0.46 20.09 -2.39
CA ALA A 149 -1.93 20.17 -2.35
C ALA A 149 -2.46 20.36 -0.92
N ALA A 150 -1.89 19.64 0.06
CA ALA A 150 -2.23 19.78 1.47
C ALA A 150 -1.90 21.18 1.99
N ALA A 151 -0.70 21.70 1.68
CA ALA A 151 -0.26 23.04 2.05
C ALA A 151 -1.16 24.13 1.43
N ILE A 152 -1.47 24.01 0.14
CA ILE A 152 -2.37 24.95 -0.57
C ILE A 152 -3.77 24.93 0.06
N LYS A 153 -4.34 23.76 0.31
CA LYS A 153 -5.66 23.65 0.96
C LYS A 153 -5.66 24.28 2.36
N THR A 154 -4.58 24.08 3.12
CA THR A 154 -4.45 24.65 4.47
C THR A 154 -4.26 26.16 4.45
N ALA A 155 -3.51 26.69 3.47
CA ALA A 155 -3.24 28.12 3.32
C ALA A 155 -4.44 28.90 2.75
N LEU A 156 -5.32 28.22 1.99
CA LEU A 156 -6.42 28.84 1.26
C LEU A 156 -7.78 28.20 1.60
N PRO A 157 -8.21 28.23 2.88
CA PRO A 157 -9.48 27.62 3.30
C PRO A 157 -10.71 28.33 2.67
N GLN A 158 -10.59 29.62 2.30
CA GLN A 158 -11.65 30.41 1.71
C GLN A 158 -12.14 29.89 0.34
N PHE A 159 -11.36 29.04 -0.33
CA PHE A 159 -11.73 28.46 -1.62
C PHE A 159 -12.45 27.11 -1.49
N GLU A 160 -13.20 26.89 -0.42
CA GLU A 160 -13.90 25.63 -0.17
C GLU A 160 -14.84 25.22 -1.31
N GLN A 161 -15.45 26.20 -1.99
CA GLN A 161 -16.30 25.98 -3.18
C GLN A 161 -15.53 25.36 -4.36
N LEU A 162 -14.22 25.59 -4.47
CA LEU A 162 -13.37 24.99 -5.50
C LEU A 162 -12.89 23.59 -5.09
N TRP A 163 -12.71 23.35 -3.78
CA TRP A 163 -12.23 22.05 -3.29
C TRP A 163 -13.28 20.95 -3.45
N HIS A 164 -14.58 21.29 -3.37
CA HIS A 164 -15.68 20.33 -3.53
C HIS A 164 -15.68 19.63 -4.89
N PRO A 165 -15.73 20.34 -6.04
CA PRO A 165 -15.69 19.69 -7.34
C PRO A 165 -14.38 18.98 -7.63
N LEU A 166 -13.23 19.52 -7.20
CA LEU A 166 -11.92 18.86 -7.31
C LEU A 166 -11.90 17.52 -6.57
N ASN A 167 -12.44 17.47 -5.37
CA ASN A 167 -12.55 16.24 -4.60
C ASN A 167 -13.47 15.21 -5.27
N SER A 168 -14.57 15.67 -5.90
CA SER A 168 -15.47 14.80 -6.66
C SER A 168 -14.78 14.19 -7.88
N ILE A 169 -14.06 15.02 -8.65
CA ILE A 169 -13.25 14.55 -9.78
C ILE A 169 -12.17 13.56 -9.33
N ALA A 170 -11.48 13.86 -8.23
CA ALA A 170 -10.45 12.97 -7.68
C ALA A 170 -11.04 11.61 -7.30
N LYS A 171 -12.22 11.58 -6.66
CA LYS A 171 -12.91 10.32 -6.31
C LYS A 171 -13.29 9.51 -7.55
N GLN A 172 -13.81 10.17 -8.60
CA GLN A 172 -14.14 9.50 -9.87
C GLN A 172 -12.88 8.95 -10.57
N SER A 173 -11.81 9.75 -10.61
CA SER A 173 -10.52 9.32 -11.16
C SER A 173 -9.97 8.11 -10.42
N LEU A 174 -10.20 8.04 -9.12
CA LEU A 174 -9.79 6.92 -8.29
C LEU A 174 -10.57 5.65 -8.64
N VAL A 175 -11.88 5.73 -8.90
CA VAL A 175 -12.69 4.59 -9.36
C VAL A 175 -12.15 4.07 -10.69
N VAL A 176 -11.83 4.96 -11.65
CA VAL A 176 -11.22 4.58 -12.93
C VAL A 176 -9.87 3.90 -12.71
N THR A 177 -9.03 4.44 -11.83
CA THR A 177 -7.72 3.85 -11.50
C THR A 177 -7.87 2.45 -10.92
N LEU A 178 -8.79 2.25 -9.97
CA LEU A 178 -9.08 0.93 -9.39
C LEU A 178 -9.58 -0.06 -10.44
N PHE A 179 -10.45 0.38 -11.35
CA PHE A 179 -10.90 -0.43 -12.46
C PHE A 179 -9.76 -0.86 -13.38
N LEU A 180 -8.88 0.07 -13.76
CA LEU A 180 -7.71 -0.21 -14.61
C LEU A 180 -6.73 -1.17 -13.92
N ILE A 181 -6.48 -1.01 -12.62
CA ILE A 181 -5.65 -1.95 -11.84
C ILE A 181 -6.29 -3.34 -11.84
N GLY A 182 -7.60 -3.41 -11.55
CA GLY A 182 -8.33 -4.69 -11.55
C GLY A 182 -8.33 -5.37 -12.92
N SER A 183 -8.51 -4.63 -14.00
CA SER A 183 -8.48 -5.16 -15.37
C SER A 183 -7.11 -5.64 -15.81
N GLY A 184 -6.03 -5.11 -15.21
CA GLY A 184 -4.64 -5.53 -15.44
C GLY A 184 -4.30 -6.87 -14.78
N LEU A 185 -5.11 -7.38 -13.86
CA LEU A 185 -4.92 -8.69 -13.22
C LEU A 185 -5.36 -9.82 -14.15
N THR A 186 -4.49 -10.19 -15.08
CA THR A 186 -4.74 -11.28 -16.02
C THR A 186 -4.38 -12.64 -15.43
N ARG A 187 -5.00 -13.71 -15.95
CA ARG A 187 -4.64 -15.10 -15.56
C ARG A 187 -3.16 -15.41 -15.84
N GLU A 188 -2.59 -14.84 -16.90
CA GLU A 188 -1.17 -15.00 -17.24
C GLU A 188 -0.26 -14.39 -16.19
N LEU A 189 -0.62 -13.19 -15.68
CA LEU A 189 0.13 -12.53 -14.62
C LEU A 189 0.10 -13.34 -13.32
N LEU A 190 -1.07 -13.87 -12.95
CA LEU A 190 -1.25 -14.73 -11.79
C LEU A 190 -0.46 -16.04 -11.93
N ALA A 191 -0.47 -16.66 -13.12
CA ALA A 191 0.28 -17.89 -13.38
C ALA A 191 1.82 -17.66 -13.30
N LYS A 192 2.30 -16.51 -13.79
CA LYS A 192 3.72 -16.12 -13.72
C LYS A 192 4.19 -15.79 -12.30
N THR A 193 3.29 -15.37 -11.42
CA THR A 193 3.64 -15.00 -10.04
C THR A 193 4.26 -16.17 -9.27
N GLY A 194 3.82 -17.39 -9.55
CA GLY A 194 4.31 -18.59 -8.85
C GLY A 194 3.76 -18.72 -7.42
N ILE A 195 3.75 -19.96 -6.92
CA ILE A 195 3.16 -20.26 -5.61
C ILE A 195 3.99 -19.67 -4.45
N LYS A 196 5.30 -19.65 -4.55
CA LYS A 196 6.20 -19.24 -3.47
C LYS A 196 6.08 -17.75 -3.10
N PRO A 197 6.19 -16.79 -4.06
CA PRO A 197 5.97 -15.37 -3.80
C PRO A 197 4.57 -15.08 -3.29
N LEU A 198 3.55 -15.74 -3.88
CA LEU A 198 2.17 -15.57 -3.46
C LEU A 198 1.96 -16.07 -2.02
N ALA A 199 2.47 -17.24 -1.65
CA ALA A 199 2.38 -17.77 -0.30
C ALA A 199 3.07 -16.86 0.72
N GLN A 200 4.25 -16.32 0.37
CA GLN A 200 4.94 -15.32 1.21
C GLN A 200 4.08 -14.08 1.39
N GLY A 201 3.55 -13.51 0.30
CA GLY A 201 2.71 -12.31 0.34
C GLY A 201 1.44 -12.53 1.17
N VAL A 202 0.69 -13.63 0.92
CA VAL A 202 -0.53 -13.99 1.67
C VAL A 202 -0.23 -14.13 3.16
N THR A 203 0.80 -14.89 3.52
CA THR A 203 1.13 -15.12 4.93
C THR A 203 1.53 -13.82 5.62
N LEU A 204 2.36 -13.00 4.97
CA LEU A 204 2.77 -11.71 5.50
C LEU A 204 1.57 -10.76 5.65
N TRP A 205 0.69 -10.71 4.65
CA TRP A 205 -0.53 -9.92 4.68
C TRP A 205 -1.48 -10.33 5.81
N ILE A 206 -1.69 -11.64 6.03
CA ILE A 206 -2.50 -12.15 7.15
C ILE A 206 -1.89 -11.73 8.49
N ILE A 207 -0.58 -11.92 8.66
CA ILE A 207 0.12 -11.53 9.89
C ILE A 207 -0.07 -10.04 10.19
N VAL A 208 0.14 -9.18 9.19
CA VAL A 208 -0.01 -7.72 9.36
C VAL A 208 -1.46 -7.34 9.63
N SER A 209 -2.42 -7.96 8.91
CA SER A 209 -3.85 -7.69 9.08
C SER A 209 -4.35 -8.07 10.47
N VAL A 210 -4.00 -9.27 10.93
CA VAL A 210 -4.41 -9.76 12.26
C VAL A 210 -3.72 -8.96 13.37
N ALA A 211 -2.41 -8.76 13.28
CA ALA A 211 -1.67 -8.02 14.30
C ALA A 211 -2.16 -6.56 14.44
N SER A 212 -2.42 -5.88 13.32
CA SER A 212 -2.92 -4.51 13.34
C SER A 212 -4.37 -4.44 13.84
N ALA A 213 -5.25 -5.37 13.42
CA ALA A 213 -6.61 -5.44 13.94
C ALA A 213 -6.62 -5.66 15.46
N THR A 214 -5.84 -6.62 15.95
CA THR A 214 -5.72 -6.91 17.38
C THR A 214 -5.20 -5.70 18.15
N ALA A 215 -4.17 -5.02 17.67
CA ALA A 215 -3.60 -3.85 18.33
C ALA A 215 -4.61 -2.68 18.42
N ILE A 216 -5.43 -2.50 17.37
CA ILE A 216 -6.47 -1.46 17.34
C ILE A 216 -7.63 -1.82 18.27
N LEU A 217 -8.12 -3.06 18.25
CA LEU A 217 -9.22 -3.51 19.09
C LEU A 217 -8.85 -3.51 20.59
N LEU A 218 -7.58 -3.76 20.91
CA LEU A 218 -7.05 -3.64 22.28
C LEU A 218 -6.77 -2.18 22.71
N GLY A 219 -6.97 -1.20 21.81
CA GLY A 219 -6.75 0.21 22.11
C GLY A 219 -5.27 0.63 22.18
N TRP A 220 -4.35 -0.18 21.66
CA TRP A 220 -2.92 0.18 21.60
C TRP A 220 -2.63 1.21 20.50
N ILE A 221 -3.49 1.24 19.49
CA ILE A 221 -3.43 2.18 18.36
C ILE A 221 -4.84 2.75 18.19
N SER A 222 -4.98 4.04 18.29
CA SER A 222 -6.25 4.78 18.16
C SER A 222 -6.13 5.87 17.09
#